data_97a1e43ce13219d7de217ff7299ff9ef
#
_entry.id   97a1e43ce13219d7de217ff7299ff9ef
#
_cell.length_a   1.000
_cell.length_b   1.000
_cell.length_c   1.000
_cell.angle_alpha   90.00
_cell.angle_beta   90.00
_cell.angle_gamma   90.00
#
_symmetry.space_group_name_H-M   'P 1'
#
loop_
_entity.id
_entity.type
_entity.pdbx_description
1 polymer ?
#
loop_
_entity_poly.entity_id
_entity_poly.type
_entity_poly.pdbx_seq_one_letter_code
_entity_poly.pdbx_strand_id
1 'polypeptide(L)'
;MKRSMFKASIAAVASVAMLAGMAGCGRTNDNSAAADDVTTIDSGKATGELTVWAMGNEGDLLGDFVKDFEKENPDVKVKVTAIPWASAHDKLQTAIATGEVPDVAQMANTWMADFSNAFSEVPSNLDMSDFFEGPAEDYKVGGKQLGVPWYVDTRVLYYRTDIAEKAGITEAPKTWDELKTMAEAMQKVDGVDYGMRIGASGTDCFIGILPYAYSAGASLTDGGETKWTIDDDAMSKALDYVTGYYKDGIADVNADTSAGADIADFVAGTTPMMLQGPTAVSQIEELGGDDIKDKYATVTIPAMDSSSDMGTSYLGGSGLVTFSEAKNKDAAWKFIQWASQPEVQAKWYTVSSDLPAAQKAWDNDSLTASKTLTAFGDQLNSAKGVPAFTTWAQVSSAADRIYEQIAKGQTSVADGLKSLQSEADSIGIGE
;
A
#
# COMPACT_ATOMS: atom_id res chain seq x y z
N MET A 1 49.84 47.79 -21.59
CA MET A 1 49.93 48.65 -22.80
C MET A 1 48.54 48.70 -23.44
N LYS A 2 48.03 49.95 -23.62
CA LYS A 2 46.94 50.48 -24.49
C LYS A 2 45.55 49.79 -24.35
N ARG A 3 44.51 50.38 -23.66
CA ARG A 3 43.74 51.61 -23.87
C ARG A 3 43.10 51.72 -25.26
N SER A 4 41.73 51.71 -25.29
CA SER A 4 40.85 52.76 -25.83
C SER A 4 39.43 52.21 -25.80
N MET A 5 38.48 52.64 -25.07
CA MET A 5 37.66 53.86 -24.96
C MET A 5 37.10 54.39 -26.29
N PHE A 6 35.80 54.50 -26.39
CA PHE A 6 34.94 55.63 -26.93
C PHE A 6 33.62 55.05 -27.46
N LYS A 7 32.47 55.58 -27.41
CA LYS A 7 31.78 56.66 -26.71
C LYS A 7 30.27 56.48 -27.00
N ALA A 8 29.48 56.90 -26.10
CA ALA A 8 28.01 57.00 -26.24
C ALA A 8 27.57 58.08 -27.29
N SER A 9 26.38 57.90 -27.83
CA SER A 9 25.58 59.04 -28.28
C SER A 9 24.06 58.71 -28.17
N ILE A 10 23.38 59.63 -27.51
CA ILE A 10 21.94 59.79 -27.28
C ILE A 10 21.35 60.48 -28.51
N ALA A 11 20.17 60.07 -28.95
CA ALA A 11 19.19 60.98 -29.56
C ALA A 11 17.77 60.45 -29.39
N ALA A 12 16.93 61.30 -28.85
CA ALA A 12 15.49 61.12 -28.56
C ALA A 12 14.61 61.71 -29.70
N VAL A 13 13.30 61.44 -29.56
CA VAL A 13 12.12 62.14 -30.13
C VAL A 13 11.64 61.61 -31.50
N ALA A 14 10.42 61.06 -31.63
CA ALA A 14 9.14 61.72 -31.65
C ALA A 14 7.96 60.74 -31.73
N SER A 15 6.91 61.03 -31.00
CA SER A 15 5.59 60.42 -31.03
C SER A 15 4.82 60.74 -32.31
N VAL A 16 4.17 59.76 -32.96
CA VAL A 16 2.93 60.00 -33.72
C VAL A 16 2.02 58.79 -33.55
N ALA A 17 0.83 59.04 -33.05
CA ALA A 17 -0.29 58.11 -32.97
C ALA A 17 -0.92 57.90 -34.37
N MET A 18 -1.24 56.65 -34.69
CA MET A 18 -2.30 56.31 -35.62
C MET A 18 -3.02 55.06 -35.16
N LEU A 19 -4.30 55.22 -34.81
CA LEU A 19 -5.29 54.15 -34.73
C LEU A 19 -5.60 53.69 -36.15
N ALA A 20 -5.63 52.37 -36.35
CA ALA A 20 -6.67 51.60 -37.04
C ALA A 20 -6.14 50.21 -37.47
N GLY A 21 -6.93 49.21 -37.23
CA GLY A 21 -6.75 47.90 -37.86
C GLY A 21 -6.84 46.73 -36.89
N MET A 22 -8.08 46.40 -36.42
CA MET A 22 -8.39 45.06 -35.94
C MET A 22 -8.15 44.05 -37.05
N ALA A 23 -7.26 43.12 -36.82
CA ALA A 23 -7.31 41.80 -37.38
C ALA A 23 -6.77 40.86 -36.31
N GLY A 24 -7.68 40.25 -35.59
CA GLY A 24 -7.37 39.21 -34.59
C GLY A 24 -6.75 38.00 -35.27
N CYS A 25 -5.52 37.69 -34.91
CA CYS A 25 -5.05 36.32 -34.91
C CYS A 25 -5.27 35.81 -33.51
N GLY A 26 -6.34 35.06 -33.34
CA GLY A 26 -6.63 34.33 -32.11
C GLY A 26 -5.48 33.37 -31.86
N ARG A 27 -4.72 33.68 -30.82
CA ARG A 27 -3.94 32.70 -30.11
C ARG A 27 -4.97 31.92 -29.31
N THR A 28 -5.37 30.76 -29.81
CA THR A 28 -6.08 29.79 -28.99
C THR A 28 -5.12 29.43 -27.85
N ASN A 29 -5.33 30.07 -26.70
CA ASN A 29 -4.92 29.49 -25.45
C ASN A 29 -5.79 28.22 -25.30
N ASP A 30 -5.23 27.07 -25.59
CA ASP A 30 -5.72 25.80 -25.05
C ASP A 30 -5.39 25.77 -23.53
N ASN A 31 -5.95 26.69 -22.79
CA ASN A 31 -6.27 26.45 -21.40
C ASN A 31 -7.57 25.64 -21.43
N SER A 32 -7.47 24.31 -21.56
CA SER A 32 -8.60 23.47 -21.19
C SER A 32 -8.79 23.68 -19.68
N ALA A 33 -9.83 24.44 -19.33
CA ALA A 33 -10.26 24.57 -17.94
C ALA A 33 -10.55 23.17 -17.39
N ALA A 34 -10.32 22.97 -16.08
CA ALA A 34 -10.74 21.76 -15.39
C ALA A 34 -12.23 21.48 -15.70
N ALA A 35 -12.58 20.21 -15.87
CA ALA A 35 -13.97 19.83 -16.08
C ALA A 35 -14.80 20.07 -14.80
N ASP A 36 -16.10 20.30 -14.94
CA ASP A 36 -17.01 20.41 -13.80
C ASP A 36 -16.98 19.13 -12.97
N ASP A 37 -17.22 19.23 -11.65
CA ASP A 37 -17.26 18.06 -10.77
C ASP A 37 -18.46 17.15 -11.10
N VAL A 38 -18.18 15.85 -11.17
CA VAL A 38 -19.18 14.81 -11.40
C VAL A 38 -19.75 14.35 -10.06
N THR A 39 -20.93 14.80 -9.72
CA THR A 39 -21.62 14.40 -8.46
C THR A 39 -22.38 13.08 -8.59
N THR A 40 -22.70 12.66 -9.83
CA THR A 40 -23.34 11.38 -10.16
C THR A 40 -22.83 10.89 -11.50
N ILE A 41 -22.49 9.60 -11.59
CA ILE A 41 -22.08 8.93 -12.82
C ILE A 41 -23.32 8.60 -13.62
N ASP A 42 -23.39 9.05 -14.87
CA ASP A 42 -24.49 8.72 -15.78
C ASP A 42 -24.30 7.33 -16.43
N SER A 43 -25.35 6.81 -17.07
CA SER A 43 -25.33 5.51 -17.74
C SER A 43 -24.72 5.54 -19.15
N GLY A 44 -24.21 6.69 -19.61
CA GLY A 44 -23.57 6.83 -20.92
C GLY A 44 -22.20 6.12 -20.96
N LYS A 45 -21.72 5.90 -22.17
CA LYS A 45 -20.35 5.35 -22.37
C LYS A 45 -19.31 6.43 -22.12
N ALA A 46 -18.15 6.02 -21.62
CA ALA A 46 -16.99 6.89 -21.53
C ALA A 46 -16.49 7.29 -22.93
N THR A 47 -16.05 8.53 -23.08
CA THR A 47 -15.56 9.06 -24.38
C THR A 47 -14.31 9.91 -24.19
N GLY A 48 -13.59 10.13 -25.29
CA GLY A 48 -12.41 11.00 -25.33
C GLY A 48 -11.12 10.31 -24.88
N GLU A 49 -10.13 11.09 -24.52
CA GLU A 49 -8.86 10.60 -23.99
C GLU A 49 -8.94 10.56 -22.46
N LEU A 50 -8.52 9.44 -21.86
CA LEU A 50 -8.42 9.24 -20.43
C LEU A 50 -6.96 8.95 -20.06
N THR A 51 -6.38 9.75 -19.20
CA THR A 51 -5.02 9.58 -18.70
C THR A 51 -5.04 8.92 -17.32
N VAL A 52 -4.29 7.82 -17.18
CA VAL A 52 -4.22 7.04 -15.94
C VAL A 52 -2.76 6.88 -15.52
N TRP A 53 -2.45 7.25 -14.30
CA TRP A 53 -1.14 6.97 -13.68
C TRP A 53 -1.26 5.80 -12.72
N ALA A 54 -0.40 4.79 -12.89
CA ALA A 54 -0.31 3.67 -11.98
C ALA A 54 1.16 3.37 -11.66
N MET A 55 1.40 2.79 -10.48
CA MET A 55 2.74 2.64 -9.93
C MET A 55 3.24 1.20 -10.08
N GLY A 56 4.57 1.04 -10.15
CA GLY A 56 5.21 -0.27 -10.11
C GLY A 56 4.69 -1.28 -11.13
N ASN A 57 4.55 -2.51 -10.69
CA ASN A 57 4.07 -3.63 -11.50
C ASN A 57 2.63 -3.39 -12.03
N GLU A 58 1.76 -2.77 -11.24
CA GLU A 58 0.39 -2.44 -11.63
C GLU A 58 0.40 -1.47 -12.82
N GLY A 59 1.33 -0.50 -12.83
CA GLY A 59 1.51 0.40 -13.96
C GLY A 59 1.92 -0.30 -15.25
N ASP A 60 2.76 -1.32 -15.16
CA ASP A 60 3.21 -2.11 -16.31
C ASP A 60 2.10 -3.01 -16.86
N LEU A 61 1.26 -3.58 -15.99
CA LEU A 61 0.18 -4.51 -16.35
C LEU A 61 -1.09 -3.80 -16.82
N LEU A 62 -1.40 -2.64 -16.26
CA LEU A 62 -2.66 -1.93 -16.47
C LEU A 62 -2.88 -1.56 -17.94
N GLY A 63 -1.80 -1.28 -18.71
CA GLY A 63 -1.87 -0.90 -20.12
C GLY A 63 -2.54 -1.94 -21.03
N ASP A 64 -2.41 -3.23 -20.70
CA ASP A 64 -3.11 -4.30 -21.39
C ASP A 64 -4.51 -4.54 -20.81
N PHE A 65 -4.65 -4.39 -19.48
CA PHE A 65 -5.91 -4.62 -18.79
C PHE A 65 -7.01 -3.63 -19.18
N VAL A 66 -6.70 -2.35 -19.38
CA VAL A 66 -7.67 -1.30 -19.77
C VAL A 66 -8.28 -1.52 -21.16
N LYS A 67 -7.73 -2.42 -21.98
CA LYS A 67 -8.32 -2.77 -23.28
C LYS A 67 -9.72 -3.35 -23.17
N ASP A 68 -10.06 -3.95 -22.03
CA ASP A 68 -11.42 -4.44 -21.80
C ASP A 68 -12.39 -3.29 -21.52
N PHE A 69 -11.96 -2.26 -20.78
CA PHE A 69 -12.72 -1.03 -20.65
C PHE A 69 -12.94 -0.31 -21.99
N GLU A 70 -11.89 -0.23 -22.83
CA GLU A 70 -12.00 0.34 -24.19
C GLU A 70 -12.95 -0.45 -25.11
N LYS A 71 -13.03 -1.78 -24.97
CA LYS A 71 -14.02 -2.59 -25.72
C LYS A 71 -15.46 -2.26 -25.32
N GLU A 72 -15.69 -2.05 -24.04
CA GLU A 72 -16.99 -1.65 -23.53
C GLU A 72 -17.34 -0.20 -23.87
N ASN A 73 -16.31 0.65 -24.05
CA ASN A 73 -16.40 2.08 -24.32
C ASN A 73 -15.59 2.44 -25.58
N PRO A 74 -16.12 2.15 -26.78
CA PRO A 74 -15.32 2.23 -28.02
C PRO A 74 -14.87 3.65 -28.40
N ASP A 75 -15.48 4.67 -27.83
CA ASP A 75 -15.17 6.07 -28.08
C ASP A 75 -14.18 6.66 -27.04
N VAL A 76 -13.67 5.84 -26.10
CA VAL A 76 -12.62 6.24 -25.16
C VAL A 76 -11.26 5.67 -25.58
N LYS A 77 -10.21 6.44 -25.30
CA LYS A 77 -8.84 6.00 -25.44
C LYS A 77 -8.09 6.19 -24.13
N VAL A 78 -7.66 5.10 -23.52
CA VAL A 78 -6.95 5.12 -22.23
C VAL A 78 -5.44 5.18 -22.45
N LYS A 79 -4.78 6.14 -21.84
CA LYS A 79 -3.31 6.28 -21.81
C LYS A 79 -2.81 6.00 -20.40
N VAL A 80 -2.22 4.83 -20.20
CA VAL A 80 -1.59 4.46 -18.93
C VAL A 80 -0.14 4.94 -18.92
N THR A 81 0.28 5.52 -17.79
CA THR A 81 1.68 5.86 -17.52
C THR A 81 2.11 5.10 -16.27
N ALA A 82 3.05 4.16 -16.45
CA ALA A 82 3.70 3.47 -15.34
C ALA A 82 4.72 4.40 -14.66
N ILE A 83 4.72 4.43 -13.33
CA ILE A 83 5.59 5.27 -12.51
C ILE A 83 6.27 4.39 -11.46
N PRO A 84 7.61 4.42 -11.34
CA PRO A 84 8.28 3.71 -10.26
C PRO A 84 7.82 4.22 -8.89
N TRP A 85 7.50 3.33 -7.97
CA TRP A 85 7.04 3.68 -6.60
C TRP A 85 7.97 4.70 -5.92
N ALA A 86 9.30 4.52 -6.04
CA ALA A 86 10.28 5.39 -5.41
C ALA A 86 10.22 6.88 -5.86
N SER A 87 9.55 7.19 -6.98
CA SER A 87 9.41 8.56 -7.50
C SER A 87 7.96 9.00 -7.62
N ALA A 88 7.00 8.15 -7.25
CA ALA A 88 5.59 8.41 -7.51
C ALA A 88 5.05 9.56 -6.67
N HIS A 89 5.37 9.61 -5.37
CA HIS A 89 4.93 10.68 -4.48
C HIS A 89 5.39 12.06 -4.96
N ASP A 90 6.69 12.23 -5.25
CA ASP A 90 7.27 13.50 -5.73
C ASP A 90 6.66 13.93 -7.08
N LYS A 91 6.40 12.95 -7.96
CA LYS A 91 5.79 13.20 -9.27
C LYS A 91 4.34 13.67 -9.13
N LEU A 92 3.56 13.05 -8.23
CA LEU A 92 2.19 13.47 -7.91
C LEU A 92 2.19 14.89 -7.31
N GLN A 93 3.04 15.16 -6.33
CA GLN A 93 3.19 16.47 -5.71
C GLN A 93 3.48 17.57 -6.76
N THR A 94 4.40 17.26 -7.69
CA THR A 94 4.74 18.19 -8.78
C THR A 94 3.57 18.42 -9.72
N ALA A 95 2.85 17.36 -10.12
CA ALA A 95 1.70 17.43 -11.00
C ALA A 95 0.56 18.27 -10.39
N ILE A 96 0.28 18.04 -9.11
CA ILE A 96 -0.72 18.81 -8.35
C ILE A 96 -0.33 20.28 -8.27
N ALA A 97 0.92 20.59 -7.93
CA ALA A 97 1.41 21.97 -7.82
C ALA A 97 1.38 22.75 -9.15
N THR A 98 1.47 22.05 -10.29
CA THR A 98 1.46 22.65 -11.63
C THR A 98 0.10 22.60 -12.32
N GLY A 99 -0.89 21.89 -11.76
CA GLY A 99 -2.19 21.64 -12.39
C GLY A 99 -2.13 20.65 -13.58
N GLU A 100 -0.99 19.95 -13.78
CA GLU A 100 -0.80 18.97 -14.85
C GLU A 100 -1.03 17.54 -14.36
N VAL A 101 -2.19 17.32 -13.75
CA VAL A 101 -2.59 16.02 -13.16
C VAL A 101 -3.14 15.06 -14.21
N PRO A 102 -3.05 13.73 -14.01
CA PRO A 102 -3.81 12.76 -14.80
C PRO A 102 -5.32 12.84 -14.48
N ASP A 103 -6.14 12.19 -15.29
CA ASP A 103 -7.58 12.07 -14.98
C ASP A 103 -7.82 11.08 -13.85
N VAL A 104 -7.05 9.99 -13.80
CA VAL A 104 -7.08 8.98 -12.73
C VAL A 104 -5.65 8.70 -12.26
N ALA A 105 -5.47 8.54 -10.95
CA ALA A 105 -4.23 7.99 -10.41
C ALA A 105 -4.52 6.85 -9.43
N GLN A 106 -3.67 5.82 -9.47
CA GLN A 106 -3.47 4.93 -8.34
C GLN A 106 -2.96 5.76 -7.16
N MET A 107 -3.47 5.47 -5.97
CA MET A 107 -3.10 6.21 -4.76
C MET A 107 -2.88 5.23 -3.61
N ALA A 108 -1.69 5.25 -3.03
CA ALA A 108 -1.45 4.52 -1.80
C ALA A 108 -2.36 5.08 -0.69
N ASN A 109 -2.95 4.22 0.13
CA ASN A 109 -3.80 4.64 1.24
C ASN A 109 -3.07 5.63 2.18
N THR A 110 -1.77 5.42 2.39
CA THR A 110 -0.93 6.29 3.23
C THR A 110 -0.70 7.70 2.69
N TRP A 111 -1.00 7.97 1.41
CA TRP A 111 -0.82 9.29 0.77
C TRP A 111 -2.11 10.11 0.67
N MET A 112 -3.23 9.53 1.10
CA MET A 112 -4.54 10.19 0.96
C MET A 112 -4.62 11.54 1.67
N ALA A 113 -4.03 11.66 2.86
CA ALA A 113 -4.00 12.92 3.59
C ALA A 113 -3.15 13.99 2.89
N ASP A 114 -1.99 13.60 2.33
CA ASP A 114 -1.04 14.52 1.69
C ASP A 114 -1.66 15.31 0.53
N PHE A 115 -2.51 14.62 -0.24
CA PHE A 115 -3.06 15.14 -1.48
C PHE A 115 -4.57 15.38 -1.44
N SER A 116 -5.21 15.22 -0.29
CA SER A 116 -6.68 15.27 -0.13
C SER A 116 -7.34 16.50 -0.75
N ASN A 117 -6.70 17.66 -0.66
CA ASN A 117 -7.19 18.91 -1.20
C ASN A 117 -7.20 18.97 -2.75
N ALA A 118 -6.51 18.04 -3.41
CA ALA A 118 -6.43 17.96 -4.86
C ALA A 118 -7.46 16.99 -5.47
N PHE A 119 -8.13 16.18 -4.66
CA PHE A 119 -9.04 15.14 -5.16
C PHE A 119 -10.47 15.65 -5.33
N SER A 120 -11.18 15.06 -6.30
CA SER A 120 -12.63 15.16 -6.42
C SER A 120 -13.30 14.18 -5.45
N GLU A 121 -14.43 14.57 -4.88
CA GLU A 121 -15.23 13.69 -4.03
C GLU A 121 -15.89 12.58 -4.87
N VAL A 122 -15.94 11.37 -4.34
CA VAL A 122 -16.55 10.20 -5.01
C VAL A 122 -18.03 10.46 -5.29
N PRO A 123 -18.52 10.25 -6.53
CA PRO A 123 -19.91 10.44 -6.87
C PRO A 123 -20.87 9.62 -5.99
N SER A 124 -21.96 10.25 -5.58
CA SER A 124 -22.90 9.70 -4.59
C SER A 124 -23.60 8.39 -5.01
N ASN A 125 -23.58 8.06 -6.30
CA ASN A 125 -24.16 6.83 -6.84
C ASN A 125 -23.11 5.73 -7.15
N LEU A 126 -21.84 5.93 -6.79
CA LEU A 126 -20.87 4.84 -6.76
C LEU A 126 -21.09 4.05 -5.46
N ASP A 127 -21.41 2.76 -5.60
CA ASP A 127 -21.70 1.90 -4.46
C ASP A 127 -20.41 1.49 -3.74
N MET A 128 -20.23 2.00 -2.51
CA MET A 128 -19.11 1.67 -1.65
C MET A 128 -19.41 0.51 -0.68
N SER A 129 -20.65 0.00 -0.65
CA SER A 129 -21.08 -0.97 0.36
C SER A 129 -20.50 -2.38 0.19
N ASP A 130 -19.95 -2.69 -0.98
CA ASP A 130 -19.33 -3.98 -1.29
C ASP A 130 -17.84 -4.05 -0.92
N PHE A 131 -17.23 -2.95 -0.52
CA PHE A 131 -15.82 -2.96 -0.08
C PHE A 131 -15.68 -3.40 1.37
N PHE A 132 -14.55 -3.98 1.72
CA PHE A 132 -14.18 -4.16 3.12
C PHE A 132 -14.14 -2.80 3.83
N GLU A 133 -14.57 -2.76 5.09
CA GLU A 133 -14.72 -1.50 5.85
C GLU A 133 -13.38 -0.76 6.00
N GLY A 134 -12.30 -1.46 6.39
CA GLY A 134 -10.98 -0.86 6.54
C GLY A 134 -10.48 -0.17 5.28
N PRO A 135 -10.40 -0.88 4.12
CA PRO A 135 -10.03 -0.26 2.85
C PRO A 135 -10.93 0.91 2.45
N ALA A 136 -12.24 0.85 2.71
CA ALA A 136 -13.14 1.96 2.38
C ALA A 136 -12.87 3.20 3.25
N GLU A 137 -12.58 3.02 4.54
CA GLU A 137 -12.23 4.12 5.46
C GLU A 137 -10.88 4.77 5.13
N ASP A 138 -9.89 4.02 4.66
CA ASP A 138 -8.57 4.54 4.27
C ASP A 138 -8.64 5.64 3.18
N TYR A 139 -9.74 5.66 2.39
CA TYR A 139 -9.97 6.68 1.35
C TYR A 139 -10.94 7.78 1.77
N LYS A 140 -11.24 7.90 3.07
CA LYS A 140 -11.96 9.03 3.65
C LYS A 140 -11.00 9.99 4.33
N VAL A 141 -11.06 11.26 3.97
CA VAL A 141 -10.31 12.33 4.63
C VAL A 141 -11.25 13.47 4.94
N GLY A 142 -11.25 13.95 6.18
CA GLY A 142 -12.12 15.03 6.62
C GLY A 142 -13.62 14.71 6.48
N GLY A 143 -14.02 13.44 6.58
CA GLY A 143 -15.40 12.98 6.43
C GLY A 143 -15.89 12.86 4.99
N LYS A 144 -15.02 13.07 3.99
CA LYS A 144 -15.31 12.96 2.56
C LYS A 144 -14.69 11.70 1.99
N GLN A 145 -15.42 10.96 1.15
CA GLN A 145 -14.87 9.86 0.36
C GLN A 145 -14.16 10.45 -0.85
N LEU A 146 -12.82 10.35 -0.90
CA LEU A 146 -11.99 10.97 -1.92
C LEU A 146 -11.32 9.97 -2.88
N GLY A 147 -11.49 8.68 -2.64
CA GLY A 147 -11.01 7.62 -3.50
C GLY A 147 -11.80 6.35 -3.33
N VAL A 148 -11.55 5.38 -4.20
CA VAL A 148 -12.24 4.09 -4.25
C VAL A 148 -11.18 2.99 -4.13
N PRO A 149 -11.30 2.04 -3.19
CA PRO A 149 -10.36 0.94 -3.05
C PRO A 149 -10.25 0.12 -4.34
N TRP A 150 -9.04 -0.13 -4.78
CA TRP A 150 -8.79 -0.93 -6.00
C TRP A 150 -8.32 -2.33 -5.63
N TYR A 151 -7.27 -2.41 -4.81
CA TYR A 151 -6.79 -3.66 -4.27
C TYR A 151 -6.34 -3.48 -2.81
N VAL A 152 -6.24 -4.59 -2.10
CA VAL A 152 -5.79 -4.63 -0.72
C VAL A 152 -4.57 -5.51 -0.56
N ASP A 153 -3.76 -5.21 0.45
CA ASP A 153 -2.64 -6.03 0.90
C ASP A 153 -2.78 -6.26 2.40
N THR A 154 -2.63 -7.50 2.82
CA THR A 154 -2.60 -7.88 4.23
C THR A 154 -1.59 -9.00 4.44
N ARG A 155 -1.28 -9.31 5.67
CA ARG A 155 -0.33 -10.37 6.02
C ARG A 155 -1.08 -11.54 6.64
N VAL A 156 -0.63 -12.75 6.31
CA VAL A 156 -1.06 -14.00 6.93
C VAL A 156 0.16 -14.84 7.32
N LEU A 157 -0.03 -15.83 8.15
CA LEU A 157 1.01 -16.80 8.48
C LEU A 157 1.13 -17.84 7.37
N TYR A 158 2.33 -17.96 6.80
CA TYR A 158 2.75 -19.07 5.95
C TYR A 158 3.53 -20.08 6.78
N TYR A 159 3.30 -21.35 6.58
CA TYR A 159 4.09 -22.40 7.20
C TYR A 159 4.23 -23.63 6.32
N ARG A 160 5.37 -24.30 6.40
CA ARG A 160 5.67 -25.54 5.69
C ARG A 160 4.97 -26.72 6.38
N THR A 161 3.95 -27.30 5.73
CA THR A 161 3.15 -28.40 6.28
C THR A 161 3.96 -29.68 6.38
N ASP A 162 4.85 -29.97 5.41
CA ASP A 162 5.71 -31.13 5.40
C ASP A 162 6.76 -31.13 6.53
N ILE A 163 7.20 -29.94 6.97
CA ILE A 163 8.12 -29.77 8.11
C ILE A 163 7.34 -29.82 9.42
N ALA A 164 6.14 -29.22 9.48
CA ALA A 164 5.25 -29.29 10.63
C ALA A 164 4.88 -30.74 10.95
N GLU A 165 4.55 -31.56 9.91
CA GLU A 165 4.28 -32.99 10.08
C GLU A 165 5.49 -33.73 10.67
N LYS A 166 6.72 -33.50 10.18
CA LYS A 166 7.94 -34.05 10.75
C LYS A 166 8.19 -33.65 12.20
N ALA A 167 7.75 -32.42 12.57
CA ALA A 167 7.80 -31.93 13.95
C ALA A 167 6.67 -32.48 14.84
N GLY A 168 5.75 -33.30 14.28
CA GLY A 168 4.61 -33.84 15.01
C GLY A 168 3.44 -32.86 15.20
N ILE A 169 3.38 -31.82 14.40
CA ILE A 169 2.35 -30.77 14.45
C ILE A 169 1.26 -31.12 13.45
N THR A 170 0.02 -31.19 13.90
CA THR A 170 -1.15 -31.59 13.11
C THR A 170 -2.17 -30.43 12.91
N GLU A 171 -2.06 -29.35 13.67
CA GLU A 171 -2.95 -28.21 13.60
C GLU A 171 -2.15 -26.91 13.49
N ALA A 172 -2.71 -25.92 12.78
CA ALA A 172 -2.15 -24.58 12.71
C ALA A 172 -2.27 -23.86 14.05
N PRO A 173 -1.34 -22.95 14.38
CA PRO A 173 -1.37 -22.20 15.63
C PRO A 173 -2.50 -21.16 15.62
N LYS A 174 -3.20 -21.02 16.74
CA LYS A 174 -4.29 -20.03 16.96
C LYS A 174 -3.89 -18.90 17.88
N THR A 175 -2.85 -19.12 18.70
CA THR A 175 -2.37 -18.13 19.66
C THR A 175 -0.86 -17.93 19.51
N TRP A 176 -0.36 -16.84 20.10
CA TRP A 176 1.07 -16.53 20.09
C TRP A 176 1.91 -17.63 20.77
N ASP A 177 1.41 -18.21 21.87
CA ASP A 177 2.10 -19.31 22.55
C ASP A 177 2.18 -20.55 21.67
N GLU A 178 1.10 -20.88 20.95
CA GLU A 178 1.08 -21.98 19.98
C GLU A 178 2.00 -21.69 18.79
N LEU A 179 2.02 -20.45 18.27
CA LEU A 179 2.90 -20.04 17.19
C LEU A 179 4.38 -20.20 17.57
N LYS A 180 4.77 -19.75 18.76
CA LYS A 180 6.15 -19.89 19.25
C LYS A 180 6.51 -21.35 19.49
N THR A 181 5.62 -22.13 20.11
CA THR A 181 5.79 -23.58 20.32
C THR A 181 5.98 -24.32 18.99
N MET A 182 5.20 -23.97 17.99
CA MET A 182 5.31 -24.52 16.64
C MET A 182 6.67 -24.18 16.00
N ALA A 183 7.10 -22.92 16.08
CA ALA A 183 8.38 -22.48 15.56
C ALA A 183 9.56 -23.22 16.22
N GLU A 184 9.54 -23.38 17.56
CA GLU A 184 10.53 -24.13 18.31
C GLU A 184 10.55 -25.63 17.95
N ALA A 185 9.40 -26.22 17.66
CA ALA A 185 9.31 -27.61 17.27
C ALA A 185 9.82 -27.83 15.84
N MET A 186 9.44 -26.96 14.90
CA MET A 186 9.89 -27.05 13.52
C MET A 186 11.40 -26.80 13.38
N GLN A 187 11.98 -25.91 14.20
CA GLN A 187 13.42 -25.68 14.22
C GLN A 187 14.25 -26.93 14.58
N LYS A 188 13.67 -27.89 15.30
CA LYS A 188 14.36 -29.16 15.67
C LYS A 188 14.38 -30.17 14.54
N VAL A 189 13.71 -29.91 13.43
CA VAL A 189 13.72 -30.79 12.26
C VAL A 189 15.03 -30.61 11.48
N ASP A 190 15.62 -31.70 11.07
CA ASP A 190 16.90 -31.68 10.32
C ASP A 190 16.79 -30.78 9.07
N GLY A 191 17.74 -29.85 8.91
CA GLY A 191 17.81 -28.91 7.79
C GLY A 191 17.08 -27.59 8.02
N VAL A 192 16.46 -27.39 9.18
CA VAL A 192 15.90 -26.11 9.60
C VAL A 192 16.90 -25.35 10.44
N ASP A 193 17.23 -24.13 10.03
CA ASP A 193 18.16 -23.26 10.74
C ASP A 193 17.43 -22.43 11.81
N TYR A 194 16.27 -21.84 11.42
CA TYR A 194 15.45 -21.01 12.30
C TYR A 194 13.97 -21.38 12.15
N GLY A 195 13.21 -21.33 13.25
CA GLY A 195 11.80 -21.70 13.25
C GLY A 195 10.88 -20.68 12.58
N MET A 196 11.23 -19.38 12.65
CA MET A 196 10.41 -18.29 12.17
C MET A 196 11.24 -17.20 11.52
N ARG A 197 10.78 -16.69 10.38
CA ARG A 197 11.31 -15.48 9.77
C ARG A 197 10.64 -14.26 10.36
N ILE A 198 11.44 -13.38 10.99
CA ILE A 198 11.03 -12.06 11.43
C ILE A 198 12.12 -11.08 11.00
N GLY A 199 11.78 -10.02 10.28
CA GLY A 199 12.74 -9.01 9.86
C GLY A 199 13.14 -8.13 11.06
N ALA A 200 14.44 -8.02 11.32
CA ALA A 200 14.99 -7.20 12.40
C ALA A 200 15.56 -5.87 11.92
N SER A 201 15.70 -5.66 10.63
CA SER A 201 16.31 -4.47 10.01
C SER A 201 15.83 -4.27 8.58
N GLY A 202 16.17 -3.12 8.01
CA GLY A 202 15.77 -2.74 6.65
C GLY A 202 14.52 -1.87 6.63
N THR A 203 14.15 -1.40 5.44
CA THR A 203 12.93 -0.61 5.23
C THR A 203 11.69 -1.44 5.58
N ASP A 204 10.73 -0.82 6.26
CA ASP A 204 9.46 -1.42 6.68
C ASP A 204 9.58 -2.60 7.67
N CYS A 205 10.74 -2.79 8.31
CA CYS A 205 10.87 -3.83 9.33
C CYS A 205 9.93 -3.60 10.54
N PHE A 206 9.66 -2.35 10.89
CA PHE A 206 8.66 -2.01 11.91
C PHE A 206 7.23 -2.33 11.44
N ILE A 207 6.89 -2.10 10.17
CA ILE A 207 5.59 -2.51 9.60
C ILE A 207 5.41 -4.03 9.72
N GLY A 208 6.48 -4.80 9.55
CA GLY A 208 6.47 -6.26 9.70
C GLY A 208 6.05 -6.76 11.10
N ILE A 209 6.19 -5.94 12.14
CA ILE A 209 5.77 -6.28 13.51
C ILE A 209 4.38 -5.75 13.88
N LEU A 210 3.78 -4.89 13.07
CA LEU A 210 2.45 -4.34 13.35
C LEU A 210 1.36 -5.40 13.52
N PRO A 211 1.36 -6.54 12.81
CA PRO A 211 0.41 -7.61 13.10
C PRO A 211 0.43 -8.08 14.55
N TYR A 212 1.60 -8.16 15.16
CA TYR A 212 1.72 -8.49 16.59
C TYR A 212 1.23 -7.32 17.47
N ALA A 213 1.63 -6.09 17.14
CA ALA A 213 1.22 -4.92 17.90
C ALA A 213 -0.31 -4.72 17.87
N TYR A 214 -0.93 -4.81 16.70
CA TYR A 214 -2.37 -4.68 16.54
C TYR A 214 -3.14 -5.84 17.20
N SER A 215 -2.62 -7.07 17.12
CA SER A 215 -3.19 -8.21 17.84
C SER A 215 -3.15 -8.05 19.36
N ALA A 216 -2.17 -7.32 19.89
CA ALA A 216 -2.09 -6.97 21.30
C ALA A 216 -2.98 -5.78 21.69
N GLY A 217 -3.60 -5.11 20.71
CA GLY A 217 -4.46 -3.96 20.91
C GLY A 217 -3.75 -2.60 20.80
N ALA A 218 -2.52 -2.56 20.28
CA ALA A 218 -1.79 -1.30 20.09
C ALA A 218 -2.51 -0.36 19.13
N SER A 219 -2.36 0.92 19.35
CA SER A 219 -2.74 1.98 18.43
C SER A 219 -1.55 2.90 18.20
N LEU A 220 -1.35 3.32 16.95
CA LEU A 220 -0.29 4.29 16.64
C LEU A 220 -0.72 5.74 16.96
N THR A 221 -2.02 5.96 17.19
CA THR A 221 -2.61 7.28 17.46
C THR A 221 -3.56 7.23 18.67
N ASP A 222 -3.97 8.38 19.15
CA ASP A 222 -4.83 8.57 20.34
C ASP A 222 -6.34 8.32 20.07
N GLY A 223 -6.70 7.68 18.97
CA GLY A 223 -8.09 7.42 18.57
C GLY A 223 -8.88 8.66 18.09
N GLY A 224 -8.37 9.85 18.37
CA GLY A 224 -8.86 11.11 17.76
C GLY A 224 -7.97 11.57 16.62
N GLU A 225 -6.90 10.82 16.36
CA GLU A 225 -5.90 11.09 15.32
C GLU A 225 -5.28 12.50 15.44
N THR A 226 -5.06 12.93 16.70
CA THR A 226 -4.50 14.24 17.00
C THR A 226 -3.03 14.19 17.44
N LYS A 227 -2.51 13.00 17.72
CA LYS A 227 -1.11 12.77 18.11
C LYS A 227 -0.72 11.31 17.99
N TRP A 228 0.58 11.07 17.92
CA TRP A 228 1.17 9.73 18.03
C TRP A 228 1.05 9.18 19.46
N THR A 229 0.78 7.87 19.58
CA THR A 229 0.75 7.14 20.88
C THR A 229 1.38 5.76 20.72
N ILE A 230 2.64 5.73 20.28
CA ILE A 230 3.34 4.49 19.93
C ILE A 230 3.88 3.77 21.19
N ASP A 231 4.21 4.52 22.24
CA ASP A 231 4.71 3.99 23.52
C ASP A 231 3.54 3.60 24.42
N ASP A 232 2.91 2.47 24.11
CA ASP A 232 1.86 1.88 24.93
C ASP A 232 2.21 0.45 25.41
N ASP A 233 1.44 -0.06 26.37
CA ASP A 233 1.64 -1.40 26.95
C ASP A 233 1.46 -2.51 25.90
N ALA A 234 0.60 -2.32 24.90
CA ALA A 234 0.32 -3.30 23.86
C ALA A 234 1.49 -3.40 22.87
N MET A 235 2.05 -2.27 22.45
CA MET A 235 3.25 -2.21 21.63
C MET A 235 4.45 -2.81 22.38
N SER A 236 4.60 -2.51 23.68
CA SER A 236 5.65 -3.11 24.50
C SER A 236 5.55 -4.63 24.56
N LYS A 237 4.34 -5.19 24.76
CA LYS A 237 4.11 -6.64 24.76
C LYS A 237 4.47 -7.27 23.42
N ALA A 238 4.09 -6.64 22.30
CA ALA A 238 4.39 -7.13 20.97
C ALA A 238 5.91 -7.17 20.72
N LEU A 239 6.61 -6.10 21.07
CA LEU A 239 8.07 -6.04 20.92
C LEU A 239 8.79 -7.02 21.84
N ASP A 240 8.33 -7.22 23.08
CA ASP A 240 8.89 -8.24 23.96
C ASP A 240 8.68 -9.65 23.43
N TYR A 241 7.49 -9.94 22.86
CA TYR A 241 7.19 -11.21 22.22
C TYR A 241 8.10 -11.45 21.01
N VAL A 242 8.18 -10.50 20.09
CA VAL A 242 9.00 -10.60 18.86
C VAL A 242 10.50 -10.71 19.19
N THR A 243 11.02 -9.87 20.09
CA THR A 243 12.43 -9.95 20.50
C THR A 243 12.76 -11.23 21.26
N GLY A 244 11.76 -11.89 21.84
CA GLY A 244 11.88 -13.24 22.41
C GLY A 244 12.34 -14.28 21.39
N TYR A 245 11.91 -14.20 20.14
CA TYR A 245 12.36 -15.11 19.08
C TYR A 245 13.85 -14.99 18.80
N TYR A 246 14.40 -13.76 18.80
CA TYR A 246 15.84 -13.55 18.61
C TYR A 246 16.65 -13.99 19.82
N LYS A 247 16.18 -13.65 21.04
CA LYS A 247 16.85 -14.03 22.30
C LYS A 247 16.94 -15.56 22.48
N ASP A 248 15.88 -16.26 22.05
CA ASP A 248 15.78 -17.71 22.16
C ASP A 248 16.40 -18.44 20.96
N GLY A 249 16.92 -17.69 19.95
CA GLY A 249 17.54 -18.23 18.75
C GLY A 249 16.56 -18.91 17.78
N ILE A 250 15.27 -18.55 17.86
CA ILE A 250 14.20 -19.10 17.00
C ILE A 250 14.14 -18.33 15.67
N ALA A 251 14.52 -17.06 15.66
CA ALA A 251 14.65 -16.23 14.48
C ALA A 251 16.07 -15.62 14.39
N ASP A 252 16.55 -15.41 13.15
CA ASP A 252 17.85 -14.77 12.92
C ASP A 252 17.69 -13.24 12.92
N VAL A 253 18.33 -12.60 13.90
CA VAL A 253 18.38 -11.12 13.98
C VAL A 253 19.21 -10.47 12.85
N ASN A 254 20.05 -11.24 12.17
CA ASN A 254 20.89 -10.81 11.05
C ASN A 254 20.45 -11.43 9.72
N ALA A 255 19.20 -11.87 9.64
CA ALA A 255 18.68 -12.48 8.43
C ALA A 255 18.87 -11.56 7.20
N ASP A 256 19.17 -12.16 6.05
CA ASP A 256 19.34 -11.42 4.79
C ASP A 256 18.04 -10.67 4.44
N THR A 257 18.13 -9.36 4.27
CA THR A 257 17.02 -8.46 3.92
C THR A 257 16.93 -8.18 2.42
N SER A 258 17.73 -8.86 1.59
CA SER A 258 17.64 -8.75 0.14
C SER A 258 16.28 -9.24 -0.34
N ALA A 259 15.74 -8.63 -1.39
CA ALA A 259 14.44 -8.99 -1.95
C ALA A 259 14.39 -10.48 -2.32
N GLY A 260 13.38 -11.19 -1.81
CA GLY A 260 13.15 -12.61 -2.06
C GLY A 260 14.01 -13.58 -1.22
N ALA A 261 14.89 -13.09 -0.34
CA ALA A 261 15.66 -13.96 0.53
C ALA A 261 14.79 -14.78 1.49
N ASP A 262 13.74 -14.18 2.03
CA ASP A 262 12.74 -14.83 2.88
C ASP A 262 11.97 -15.93 2.13
N ILE A 263 11.61 -15.70 0.87
CA ILE A 263 10.96 -16.69 0.00
C ILE A 263 11.94 -17.84 -0.29
N ALA A 264 13.20 -17.53 -0.55
CA ALA A 264 14.23 -18.55 -0.80
C ALA A 264 14.44 -19.46 0.43
N ASP A 265 14.55 -18.88 1.63
CA ASP A 265 14.68 -19.60 2.89
C ASP A 265 13.44 -20.49 3.17
N PHE A 266 12.24 -19.96 2.90
CA PHE A 266 10.99 -20.68 3.05
C PHE A 266 10.90 -21.88 2.09
N VAL A 267 11.19 -21.68 0.81
CA VAL A 267 11.17 -22.74 -0.21
C VAL A 267 12.23 -23.81 0.08
N ALA A 268 13.43 -23.40 0.48
CA ALA A 268 14.48 -24.31 0.91
C ALA A 268 14.11 -25.09 2.20
N GLY A 269 13.21 -24.55 3.02
CA GLY A 269 12.80 -25.11 4.30
C GLY A 269 13.75 -24.79 5.45
N THR A 270 14.75 -23.95 5.23
CA THR A 270 15.69 -23.50 6.27
C THR A 270 15.03 -22.58 7.30
N THR A 271 13.97 -21.85 6.87
CA THR A 271 13.10 -21.07 7.76
C THR A 271 11.63 -21.31 7.37
N PRO A 272 10.95 -22.28 7.99
CA PRO A 272 9.68 -22.82 7.49
C PRO A 272 8.43 -22.00 7.83
N MET A 273 8.56 -20.88 8.53
CA MET A 273 7.43 -20.01 8.90
C MET A 273 7.75 -18.54 8.66
N MET A 274 6.77 -17.79 8.16
CA MET A 274 6.88 -16.34 7.94
C MET A 274 5.50 -15.67 7.90
N LEU A 275 5.43 -14.37 8.21
CA LEU A 275 4.29 -13.52 7.89
C LEU A 275 4.56 -12.85 6.55
N GLN A 276 3.66 -13.04 5.58
CA GLN A 276 3.83 -12.45 4.25
C GLN A 276 2.51 -12.07 3.58
N GLY A 277 2.62 -11.21 2.56
CA GLY A 277 1.51 -10.78 1.72
C GLY A 277 1.14 -11.81 0.64
N PRO A 278 0.13 -11.51 -0.18
CA PRO A 278 -0.42 -12.45 -1.17
C PRO A 278 0.55 -12.76 -2.31
N THR A 279 1.43 -11.83 -2.68
CA THR A 279 2.43 -12.03 -3.74
C THR A 279 3.43 -13.15 -3.42
N ALA A 280 3.61 -13.49 -2.14
CA ALA A 280 4.46 -14.60 -1.75
C ALA A 280 3.97 -15.96 -2.31
N VAL A 281 2.67 -16.12 -2.55
CA VAL A 281 2.12 -17.35 -3.16
C VAL A 281 2.76 -17.60 -4.52
N SER A 282 2.70 -16.61 -5.42
CA SER A 282 3.28 -16.74 -6.75
C SER A 282 4.80 -16.89 -6.72
N GLN A 283 5.49 -16.15 -5.85
CA GLN A 283 6.95 -16.24 -5.70
C GLN A 283 7.42 -17.60 -5.17
N ILE A 284 6.70 -18.16 -4.19
CA ILE A 284 6.96 -19.53 -3.67
C ILE A 284 6.78 -20.56 -4.77
N GLU A 285 5.69 -20.46 -5.53
CA GLU A 285 5.38 -21.43 -6.59
C GLU A 285 6.32 -21.28 -7.80
N GLU A 286 6.73 -20.06 -8.15
CA GLU A 286 7.73 -19.83 -9.19
C GLU A 286 9.10 -20.42 -8.82
N LEU A 287 9.54 -20.19 -7.58
CA LEU A 287 10.85 -20.65 -7.12
C LEU A 287 10.88 -22.16 -6.81
N GLY A 288 9.82 -22.68 -6.18
CA GLY A 288 9.75 -24.07 -5.72
C GLY A 288 9.14 -25.05 -6.72
N GLY A 289 8.51 -24.53 -7.81
CA GLY A 289 7.86 -25.35 -8.83
C GLY A 289 6.68 -26.16 -8.29
N ASP A 290 6.34 -27.25 -8.99
CA ASP A 290 5.21 -28.11 -8.58
C ASP A 290 5.46 -28.84 -7.26
N ASP A 291 6.73 -29.01 -6.88
CA ASP A 291 7.10 -29.75 -5.67
C ASP A 291 6.72 -29.03 -4.36
N ILE A 292 6.49 -27.71 -4.37
CA ILE A 292 6.19 -26.92 -3.17
C ILE A 292 4.69 -26.76 -2.93
N LYS A 293 3.84 -26.84 -3.96
CA LYS A 293 2.41 -26.45 -3.95
C LYS A 293 1.60 -27.09 -2.83
N ASP A 294 1.88 -28.37 -2.54
CA ASP A 294 1.18 -29.12 -1.51
C ASP A 294 1.97 -29.21 -0.17
N LYS A 295 3.08 -28.45 -0.04
CA LYS A 295 3.96 -28.52 1.13
C LYS A 295 3.89 -27.30 2.05
N TYR A 296 2.99 -26.38 1.80
CA TYR A 296 2.78 -25.24 2.67
C TYR A 296 1.28 -24.91 2.79
N ALA A 297 0.95 -24.18 3.80
CA ALA A 297 -0.37 -23.60 4.00
C ALA A 297 -0.27 -22.18 4.49
N THR A 298 -1.37 -21.45 4.35
CA THR A 298 -1.59 -20.13 4.93
C THR A 298 -2.72 -20.20 5.94
N VAL A 299 -2.59 -19.46 7.03
CA VAL A 299 -3.62 -19.29 8.04
C VAL A 299 -3.63 -17.84 8.52
N THR A 300 -4.75 -17.41 9.07
CA THR A 300 -4.85 -16.07 9.68
C THR A 300 -3.78 -15.88 10.76
N ILE A 301 -3.44 -14.62 11.04
CA ILE A 301 -2.52 -14.25 12.13
C ILE A 301 -3.04 -14.85 13.44
N PRO A 302 -2.25 -15.62 14.19
CA PRO A 302 -2.64 -16.09 15.50
C PRO A 302 -2.94 -14.94 16.48
N ALA A 303 -4.03 -15.07 17.22
CA ALA A 303 -4.39 -14.09 18.26
C ALA A 303 -3.33 -14.04 19.36
N MET A 304 -3.27 -12.93 20.12
CA MET A 304 -2.38 -12.84 21.26
C MET A 304 -2.67 -13.96 22.28
N ASP A 305 -3.93 -14.25 22.50
CA ASP A 305 -4.44 -15.30 23.39
C ASP A 305 -5.80 -15.83 22.91
N SER A 306 -6.41 -16.73 23.67
CA SER A 306 -7.68 -17.37 23.32
C SER A 306 -8.92 -16.48 23.48
N SER A 307 -8.79 -15.18 23.70
CA SER A 307 -9.90 -14.24 23.81
C SER A 307 -10.45 -13.81 22.43
N SER A 308 -9.73 -14.10 21.37
CA SER A 308 -10.11 -13.85 19.97
C SER A 308 -9.83 -15.08 19.11
N ASP A 309 -10.60 -15.24 18.03
CA ASP A 309 -10.44 -16.34 17.07
C ASP A 309 -9.23 -16.14 16.14
N MET A 310 -8.83 -14.88 15.90
CA MET A 310 -7.65 -14.51 15.11
C MET A 310 -7.04 -13.20 15.61
N GLY A 311 -5.79 -12.96 15.25
CA GLY A 311 -5.11 -11.69 15.46
C GLY A 311 -5.51 -10.65 14.42
N THR A 312 -5.10 -9.41 14.66
CA THR A 312 -5.30 -8.29 13.73
C THR A 312 -4.06 -8.12 12.88
N SER A 313 -4.22 -8.13 11.56
CA SER A 313 -3.12 -7.93 10.62
C SER A 313 -2.92 -6.47 10.24
N TYR A 314 -1.82 -6.20 9.54
CA TYR A 314 -1.59 -4.96 8.83
C TYR A 314 -2.46 -4.90 7.57
N LEU A 315 -3.00 -3.72 7.28
CA LEU A 315 -3.76 -3.43 6.06
C LEU A 315 -3.00 -2.40 5.23
N GLY A 316 -2.70 -2.76 4.01
CA GLY A 316 -2.17 -1.90 2.98
C GLY A 316 -3.02 -1.98 1.72
N GLY A 317 -2.52 -1.44 0.63
CA GLY A 317 -3.17 -1.47 -0.67
C GLY A 317 -3.19 -0.13 -1.36
N SER A 318 -3.88 -0.08 -2.49
CA SER A 318 -4.08 1.13 -3.27
C SER A 318 -5.51 1.29 -3.74
N GLY A 319 -5.93 2.53 -3.86
CA GLY A 319 -7.19 2.92 -4.48
C GLY A 319 -6.98 3.75 -5.74
N LEU A 320 -8.08 4.15 -6.34
CA LEU A 320 -8.11 5.03 -7.50
C LEU A 320 -8.76 6.36 -7.10
N VAL A 321 -8.13 7.46 -7.52
CA VAL A 321 -8.60 8.82 -7.28
C VAL A 321 -8.75 9.58 -8.58
N THR A 322 -9.62 10.60 -8.59
CA THR A 322 -9.74 11.62 -9.63
C THR A 322 -9.39 12.98 -9.06
N PHE A 323 -8.71 13.81 -9.81
CA PHE A 323 -8.29 15.14 -9.37
C PHE A 323 -9.35 16.22 -9.70
N SER A 324 -9.42 17.24 -8.85
CA SER A 324 -10.27 18.42 -9.09
C SER A 324 -9.89 19.17 -10.36
N GLU A 325 -8.62 19.08 -10.79
CA GLU A 325 -8.10 19.66 -12.03
C GLU A 325 -8.09 18.71 -13.23
N ALA A 326 -8.65 17.48 -13.08
CA ALA A 326 -8.73 16.51 -14.18
C ALA A 326 -9.54 17.03 -15.36
N LYS A 327 -9.10 16.68 -16.58
CA LYS A 327 -9.69 17.19 -17.82
C LYS A 327 -10.90 16.39 -18.29
N ASN A 328 -10.96 15.11 -17.93
CA ASN A 328 -12.03 14.18 -18.35
C ASN A 328 -12.60 13.42 -17.15
N LYS A 329 -13.18 14.14 -16.18
CA LYS A 329 -13.74 13.56 -14.95
C LYS A 329 -14.87 12.57 -15.20
N ASP A 330 -15.68 12.75 -16.24
CA ASP A 330 -16.74 11.82 -16.61
C ASP A 330 -16.17 10.44 -16.98
N ALA A 331 -15.20 10.37 -17.90
CA ALA A 331 -14.55 9.12 -18.23
C ALA A 331 -13.74 8.56 -17.05
N ALA A 332 -13.15 9.40 -16.22
CA ALA A 332 -12.40 8.98 -15.02
C ALA A 332 -13.29 8.23 -14.05
N TRP A 333 -14.47 8.76 -13.70
CA TRP A 333 -15.38 8.11 -12.77
C TRP A 333 -16.03 6.85 -13.36
N LYS A 334 -16.30 6.81 -14.67
CA LYS A 334 -16.77 5.60 -15.36
C LYS A 334 -15.70 4.51 -15.36
N PHE A 335 -14.43 4.88 -15.50
CA PHE A 335 -13.31 3.94 -15.40
C PHE A 335 -13.17 3.41 -13.96
N ILE A 336 -13.21 4.28 -12.96
CA ILE A 336 -13.15 3.89 -11.54
C ILE A 336 -14.33 2.99 -11.20
N GLN A 337 -15.55 3.32 -11.63
CA GLN A 337 -16.72 2.48 -11.44
C GLN A 337 -16.58 1.10 -12.10
N TRP A 338 -16.01 1.03 -13.31
CA TRP A 338 -15.71 -0.23 -13.99
C TRP A 338 -14.66 -1.04 -13.22
N ALA A 339 -13.55 -0.40 -12.81
CA ALA A 339 -12.48 -1.03 -12.04
C ALA A 339 -12.92 -1.48 -10.63
N SER A 340 -14.04 -0.97 -10.12
CA SER A 340 -14.63 -1.31 -8.83
C SER A 340 -15.57 -2.52 -8.87
N GLN A 341 -15.90 -3.02 -10.08
CA GLN A 341 -16.80 -4.17 -10.22
C GLN A 341 -16.11 -5.43 -9.68
N PRO A 342 -16.82 -6.28 -8.91
CA PRO A 342 -16.25 -7.50 -8.32
C PRO A 342 -15.57 -8.41 -9.34
N GLU A 343 -16.19 -8.63 -10.49
CA GLU A 343 -15.64 -9.44 -11.59
C GLU A 343 -14.40 -8.83 -12.22
N VAL A 344 -14.31 -7.49 -12.27
CA VAL A 344 -13.14 -6.78 -12.80
C VAL A 344 -11.98 -6.87 -11.81
N GLN A 345 -12.25 -6.70 -10.51
CA GLN A 345 -11.22 -6.87 -9.48
C GLN A 345 -10.74 -8.33 -9.37
N ALA A 346 -11.65 -9.32 -9.46
CA ALA A 346 -11.26 -10.73 -9.51
C ALA A 346 -10.38 -11.03 -10.74
N LYS A 347 -10.70 -10.43 -11.89
CA LYS A 347 -9.87 -10.54 -13.09
C LYS A 347 -8.53 -9.83 -12.93
N TRP A 348 -8.50 -8.66 -12.29
CA TRP A 348 -7.26 -7.95 -11.97
C TRP A 348 -6.34 -8.82 -11.11
N TYR A 349 -6.89 -9.48 -10.09
CA TYR A 349 -6.13 -10.45 -9.29
C TYR A 349 -5.42 -11.52 -10.14
N THR A 350 -6.07 -12.07 -11.17
CA THR A 350 -5.44 -13.11 -12.02
C THR A 350 -4.27 -12.58 -12.85
N VAL A 351 -4.15 -11.27 -13.01
CA VAL A 351 -3.10 -10.61 -13.79
C VAL A 351 -1.96 -10.11 -12.90
N SER A 352 -2.31 -9.53 -11.74
CA SER A 352 -1.38 -8.80 -10.87
C SER A 352 -1.02 -9.53 -9.59
N SER A 353 -1.86 -10.47 -9.15
CA SER A 353 -1.88 -11.06 -7.80
C SER A 353 -2.31 -10.09 -6.68
N ASP A 354 -2.83 -8.91 -7.03
CA ASP A 354 -3.37 -7.95 -6.07
C ASP A 354 -4.75 -8.40 -5.59
N LEU A 355 -4.93 -8.51 -4.28
CA LEU A 355 -6.18 -9.00 -3.70
C LEU A 355 -7.33 -8.01 -3.91
N PRO A 356 -8.52 -8.48 -4.28
CA PRO A 356 -9.68 -7.60 -4.44
C PRO A 356 -10.06 -6.88 -3.15
N ALA A 357 -10.37 -5.57 -3.26
CA ALA A 357 -10.94 -4.78 -2.19
C ALA A 357 -12.46 -4.96 -2.08
N ALA A 358 -13.14 -5.38 -3.16
CA ALA A 358 -14.57 -5.70 -3.20
C ALA A 358 -14.82 -7.11 -2.64
N GLN A 359 -15.72 -7.21 -1.63
CA GLN A 359 -16.01 -8.47 -0.93
C GLN A 359 -16.56 -9.55 -1.87
N LYS A 360 -17.52 -9.20 -2.77
CA LYS A 360 -18.12 -10.15 -3.72
C LYS A 360 -17.13 -10.70 -4.76
N ALA A 361 -15.99 -10.02 -4.98
CA ALA A 361 -14.95 -10.55 -5.85
C ALA A 361 -14.37 -11.88 -5.32
N TRP A 362 -14.41 -12.08 -4.00
CA TRP A 362 -13.92 -13.27 -3.34
C TRP A 362 -14.80 -14.52 -3.56
N ASP A 363 -16.02 -14.36 -4.09
CA ASP A 363 -16.87 -15.46 -4.54
C ASP A 363 -16.45 -16.03 -5.90
N ASN A 364 -15.49 -15.37 -6.59
CA ASN A 364 -15.03 -15.80 -7.91
C ASN A 364 -14.17 -17.07 -7.83
N ASP A 365 -14.34 -17.96 -8.80
CA ASP A 365 -13.62 -19.24 -8.87
C ASP A 365 -12.08 -19.06 -8.85
N SER A 366 -11.56 -17.96 -9.40
CA SER A 366 -10.12 -17.68 -9.42
C SER A 366 -9.52 -17.48 -8.01
N LEU A 367 -10.34 -17.06 -7.05
CA LEU A 367 -9.94 -16.85 -5.65
C LEU A 367 -10.32 -18.07 -4.79
N THR A 368 -11.54 -18.60 -4.96
CA THR A 368 -12.04 -19.74 -4.16
C THR A 368 -11.32 -21.05 -4.46
N ALA A 369 -10.76 -21.23 -5.67
CA ALA A 369 -10.00 -22.42 -6.02
C ALA A 369 -8.67 -22.54 -5.24
N SER A 370 -8.11 -21.46 -4.75
CA SER A 370 -6.84 -21.45 -4.03
C SER A 370 -7.07 -21.52 -2.52
N LYS A 371 -6.70 -22.63 -1.92
CA LYS A 371 -6.75 -22.79 -0.45
C LYS A 371 -5.84 -21.80 0.28
N THR A 372 -4.77 -21.36 -0.35
CA THR A 372 -3.83 -20.38 0.21
C THR A 372 -4.42 -18.99 0.29
N LEU A 373 -5.45 -18.67 -0.51
CA LEU A 373 -6.08 -17.34 -0.51
C LEU A 373 -7.20 -17.20 0.52
N THR A 374 -7.81 -18.31 0.97
CA THR A 374 -8.89 -18.26 1.95
C THR A 374 -8.49 -17.50 3.23
N ALA A 375 -7.27 -17.74 3.72
CA ALA A 375 -6.77 -17.06 4.92
C ALA A 375 -6.68 -15.54 4.75
N PHE A 376 -6.42 -15.04 3.55
CA PHE A 376 -6.39 -13.60 3.27
C PHE A 376 -7.78 -12.98 3.33
N GLY A 377 -8.79 -13.64 2.72
CA GLY A 377 -10.17 -13.18 2.76
C GLY A 377 -10.70 -13.11 4.20
N ASP A 378 -10.40 -14.13 5.01
CA ASP A 378 -10.76 -14.14 6.42
C ASP A 378 -10.03 -13.03 7.19
N GLN A 379 -8.72 -12.84 6.93
CA GLN A 379 -7.89 -11.87 7.62
C GLN A 379 -8.30 -10.42 7.37
N LEU A 380 -8.83 -10.10 6.20
CA LEU A 380 -9.33 -8.75 5.87
C LEU A 380 -10.45 -8.28 6.79
N ASN A 381 -11.17 -9.20 7.46
CA ASN A 381 -12.14 -8.86 8.49
C ASN A 381 -11.49 -8.42 9.82
N SER A 382 -10.17 -8.63 9.98
CA SER A 382 -9.39 -8.21 11.14
C SER A 382 -8.04 -7.68 10.67
N ALA A 383 -8.05 -6.54 9.97
CA ALA A 383 -6.87 -5.86 9.50
C ALA A 383 -6.99 -4.35 9.75
N LYS A 384 -5.87 -3.70 10.05
CA LYS A 384 -5.81 -2.28 10.39
C LYS A 384 -4.67 -1.60 9.64
N GLY A 385 -4.98 -0.48 9.01
CA GLY A 385 -4.00 0.39 8.35
C GLY A 385 -3.09 1.14 9.31
N VAL A 386 -2.15 1.86 8.76
CA VAL A 386 -1.37 2.86 9.50
C VAL A 386 -2.09 4.21 9.41
N PRO A 387 -1.82 5.14 10.35
CA PRO A 387 -2.44 6.47 10.30
C PRO A 387 -2.11 7.21 9.00
N ALA A 388 -3.11 7.84 8.40
CA ALA A 388 -2.96 8.65 7.20
C ALA A 388 -2.43 10.06 7.52
N PHE A 389 -1.31 10.15 8.25
CA PHE A 389 -0.64 11.41 8.57
C PHE A 389 0.44 11.70 7.53
N THR A 390 0.56 12.96 7.11
CA THR A 390 1.59 13.42 6.15
C THR A 390 3.02 13.16 6.65
N THR A 391 3.20 12.93 7.94
CA THR A 391 4.47 12.62 8.59
C THR A 391 4.73 11.13 8.79
N TRP A 392 3.80 10.24 8.37
CA TRP A 392 3.94 8.79 8.58
C TRP A 392 5.29 8.25 8.07
N ALA A 393 5.71 8.62 6.86
CA ALA A 393 6.97 8.14 6.29
C ALA A 393 8.19 8.48 7.16
N GLN A 394 8.19 9.66 7.81
CA GLN A 394 9.26 10.08 8.70
C GLN A 394 9.22 9.28 10.02
N VAL A 395 8.04 9.08 10.59
CA VAL A 395 7.85 8.29 11.82
C VAL A 395 8.15 6.82 11.57
N SER A 396 7.73 6.24 10.43
CA SER A 396 8.04 4.87 10.04
C SER A 396 9.55 4.63 9.90
N SER A 397 10.27 5.56 9.26
CA SER A 397 11.73 5.48 9.16
C SER A 397 12.44 5.55 10.52
N ALA A 398 11.93 6.38 11.45
CA ALA A 398 12.43 6.42 12.81
C ALA A 398 12.13 5.11 13.57
N ALA A 399 10.93 4.54 13.36
CA ALA A 399 10.51 3.29 13.95
C ALA A 399 11.37 2.11 13.47
N ASP A 400 11.67 2.02 12.16
CA ASP A 400 12.56 1.00 11.60
C ASP A 400 13.93 1.02 12.29
N ARG A 401 14.53 2.19 12.40
CA ARG A 401 15.85 2.37 13.02
C ARG A 401 15.86 2.02 14.51
N ILE A 402 14.82 2.42 15.24
CA ILE A 402 14.72 2.15 16.68
C ILE A 402 14.38 0.68 16.91
N TYR A 403 13.50 0.09 16.11
CA TYR A 403 13.20 -1.32 16.19
C TYR A 403 14.44 -2.19 15.92
N GLU A 404 15.26 -1.85 14.94
CA GLU A 404 16.53 -2.54 14.70
C GLU A 404 17.43 -2.51 15.94
N GLN A 405 17.53 -1.37 16.63
CA GLN A 405 18.31 -1.27 17.86
C GLN A 405 17.73 -2.15 18.99
N ILE A 406 16.41 -2.20 19.13
CA ILE A 406 15.72 -3.08 20.09
C ILE A 406 15.97 -4.55 19.74
N ALA A 407 15.75 -4.95 18.50
CA ALA A 407 15.92 -6.32 18.01
C ALA A 407 17.36 -6.83 18.23
N LYS A 408 18.36 -5.98 17.96
CA LYS A 408 19.79 -6.28 18.17
C LYS A 408 20.24 -6.15 19.64
N GLY A 409 19.33 -5.85 20.58
CA GLY A 409 19.65 -5.71 22.00
C GLY A 409 20.53 -4.50 22.35
N GLN A 410 20.60 -3.50 21.48
CA GLN A 410 21.37 -2.26 21.68
C GLN A 410 20.63 -1.29 22.62
N THR A 411 19.31 -1.41 22.70
CA THR A 411 18.46 -0.69 23.65
C THR A 411 17.38 -1.63 24.20
N SER A 412 16.82 -1.31 25.36
CA SER A 412 15.66 -2.03 25.90
C SER A 412 14.39 -1.67 25.11
N VAL A 413 13.36 -2.53 25.15
CA VAL A 413 12.05 -2.22 24.57
C VAL A 413 11.50 -0.92 25.12
N ALA A 414 11.52 -0.75 26.45
CA ALA A 414 11.00 0.44 27.12
C ALA A 414 11.74 1.74 26.73
N ASP A 415 13.08 1.71 26.70
CA ASP A 415 13.87 2.89 26.31
C ASP A 415 13.72 3.20 24.81
N GLY A 416 13.66 2.17 23.97
CA GLY A 416 13.44 2.31 22.54
C GLY A 416 12.07 2.92 22.23
N LEU A 417 10.99 2.41 22.84
CA LEU A 417 9.62 2.96 22.65
C LEU A 417 9.54 4.41 23.13
N LYS A 418 10.11 4.72 24.31
CA LYS A 418 10.17 6.10 24.79
C LYS A 418 10.92 7.02 23.82
N SER A 419 12.02 6.54 23.24
CA SER A 419 12.77 7.30 22.23
C SER A 419 11.95 7.52 20.98
N LEU A 420 11.26 6.48 20.48
CA LEU A 420 10.40 6.55 19.31
C LEU A 420 9.23 7.52 19.52
N GLN A 421 8.54 7.45 20.68
CA GLN A 421 7.47 8.37 21.02
C GLN A 421 7.95 9.82 21.03
N SER A 422 9.10 10.08 21.66
CA SER A 422 9.68 11.44 21.70
C SER A 422 10.05 11.97 20.31
N GLU A 423 10.54 11.10 19.41
CA GLU A 423 10.84 11.48 18.04
C GLU A 423 9.57 11.70 17.24
N ALA A 424 8.58 10.84 17.36
CA ALA A 424 7.27 10.99 16.74
C ALA A 424 6.55 12.28 17.19
N ASP A 425 6.60 12.60 18.50
CA ASP A 425 6.06 13.86 19.04
C ASP A 425 6.77 15.09 18.46
N SER A 426 8.09 14.99 18.23
CA SER A 426 8.89 16.08 17.62
C SER A 426 8.59 16.26 16.14
N ILE A 427 8.32 15.16 15.41
CA ILE A 427 7.90 15.18 14.01
C ILE A 427 6.48 15.73 13.92
N GLY A 428 5.59 15.37 14.83
CA GLY A 428 4.17 15.73 14.80
C GLY A 428 3.38 14.91 13.78
N ILE A 429 2.11 15.28 13.60
CA ILE A 429 1.19 14.58 12.67
C ILE A 429 1.14 15.24 11.28
N GLY A 430 1.84 16.35 11.09
CA GLY A 430 1.70 17.22 9.94
C GLY A 430 0.51 18.20 10.07
N GLU A 431 0.42 19.23 9.18
CA GLU A 431 -0.68 20.19 9.10
C GLU A 431 -1.48 19.97 7.80
#